data_54a827ebce5c129e84df9bb3848f2e3a
#
_entry.id   54a827ebce5c129e84df9bb3848f2e3a
#
_cell.length_a   1.000
_cell.length_b   1.000
_cell.length_c   1.000
_cell.angle_alpha   90.00
_cell.angle_beta   90.00
_cell.angle_gamma   90.00
#
_symmetry.space_group_name_H-M   'P 1'
#
loop_
_entity.id
_entity.type
_entity.pdbx_description
1 polymer ?
#
loop_
_entity_poly.entity_id
_entity_poly.type
_entity_poly.pdbx_seq_one_letter_code
_entity_poly.pdbx_strand_id
1 'polypeptide(L)'
;MKYHQINSALFVKNRKKFTAEMKPNSVAVFNSNDIYPVSADSTLPFAQHRDIFYLSGVDQEESILLLFPDAPYENQKEILFLKETNDHIAVWEGEKLTKERAFQVSGIRTVYWLQDFHKVLNEMMTYADTMYINTNEHYRASVETETREARFVKWWKERYPAHNVAKSNPILQRIRSVKESEEIDLIQQACDITEKGFRRLLSFVKPNVTEYEIEAELAHEFIRNRSKGFAYTPIIASGNNANVLHYIENNQQCKAGD
;
A
#
# COMPACT_ATOMS: atom_id res chain seq x y z
N MET A 1 -11.88 7.55 -1.03
CA MET A 1 -11.67 6.08 -0.90
C MET A 1 -12.99 5.36 -1.08
N LYS A 2 -13.00 4.18 -1.73
CA LYS A 2 -14.22 3.37 -1.87
C LYS A 2 -14.57 2.65 -0.56
N TYR A 3 -13.58 2.12 0.15
CA TYR A 3 -13.78 1.42 1.42
C TYR A 3 -14.03 2.38 2.60
N HIS A 4 -14.58 1.87 3.69
CA HIS A 4 -14.77 2.63 4.92
C HIS A 4 -13.42 2.94 5.58
N GLN A 5 -13.33 4.10 6.22
CA GLN A 5 -12.12 4.46 6.96
C GLN A 5 -11.84 3.43 8.06
N ILE A 6 -10.62 2.92 8.07
CA ILE A 6 -10.14 2.01 9.12
C ILE A 6 -9.81 2.85 10.37
N ASN A 7 -10.09 2.31 11.55
CA ASN A 7 -9.78 2.99 12.79
C ASN A 7 -8.25 3.19 12.91
N SER A 8 -7.83 4.44 13.11
CA SER A 8 -6.41 4.81 13.24
C SER A 8 -5.69 4.10 14.40
N ALA A 9 -6.43 3.63 15.42
CA ALA A 9 -5.87 2.86 16.52
C ALA A 9 -5.12 1.60 16.06
N LEU A 10 -5.56 0.95 14.96
CA LEU A 10 -4.85 -0.17 14.36
C LEU A 10 -3.45 0.24 13.89
N PHE A 11 -3.34 1.35 13.17
CA PHE A 11 -2.07 1.82 12.64
C PHE A 11 -1.11 2.29 13.75
N VAL A 12 -1.65 2.89 14.83
CA VAL A 12 -0.88 3.20 16.04
C VAL A 12 -0.32 1.94 16.68
N LYS A 13 -1.12 0.87 16.84
CA LYS A 13 -0.65 -0.44 17.33
C LYS A 13 0.47 -1.01 16.45
N ASN A 14 0.28 -0.98 15.13
CA ASN A 14 1.24 -1.53 14.17
C ASN A 14 2.58 -0.80 14.24
N ARG A 15 2.58 0.53 14.31
CA ARG A 15 3.81 1.31 14.50
C ARG A 15 4.49 1.01 15.83
N LYS A 16 3.75 0.91 16.93
CA LYS A 16 4.29 0.53 18.23
C LYS A 16 4.98 -0.84 18.19
N LYS A 17 4.36 -1.83 17.52
CA LYS A 17 5.00 -3.15 17.34
C LYS A 17 6.28 -3.05 16.52
N PHE A 18 6.26 -2.29 15.43
CA PHE A 18 7.43 -2.12 14.57
C PHE A 18 8.57 -1.42 15.31
N THR A 19 8.31 -0.29 15.96
CA THR A 19 9.33 0.50 16.66
C THR A 19 9.92 -0.23 17.88
N ALA A 20 9.14 -1.09 18.53
CA ALA A 20 9.63 -1.90 19.66
C ALA A 20 10.71 -2.94 19.24
N GLU A 21 10.77 -3.30 17.96
CA GLU A 21 11.78 -4.22 17.42
C GLU A 21 12.95 -3.53 16.73
N MET A 22 12.91 -2.19 16.64
CA MET A 22 14.02 -1.42 16.07
C MET A 22 15.23 -1.42 17.01
N LYS A 23 16.43 -1.36 16.43
CA LYS A 23 17.65 -1.11 17.20
C LYS A 23 17.60 0.29 17.84
N PRO A 24 18.26 0.50 18.98
CA PRO A 24 18.42 1.85 19.54
C PRO A 24 19.01 2.83 18.50
N ASN A 25 18.69 4.09 18.65
CA ASN A 25 19.14 5.18 17.78
C ASN A 25 18.91 4.92 16.28
N SER A 26 17.77 4.34 15.93
CA SER A 26 17.46 3.99 14.54
C SER A 26 16.29 4.79 13.98
N VAL A 27 16.43 5.22 12.74
CA VAL A 27 15.36 5.81 11.92
C VAL A 27 14.87 4.77 10.92
N ALA A 28 13.57 4.72 10.68
CA ALA A 28 12.97 3.95 9.59
C ALA A 28 12.22 4.88 8.65
N VAL A 29 12.38 4.67 7.33
CA VAL A 29 11.68 5.45 6.30
C VAL A 29 10.92 4.50 5.39
N PHE A 30 9.64 4.83 5.14
CA PHE A 30 8.76 4.11 4.24
C PHE A 30 8.19 5.07 3.20
N ASN A 31 8.44 4.80 1.94
CA ASN A 31 7.92 5.60 0.83
C ASN A 31 6.62 5.00 0.26
N SER A 32 5.76 5.86 -0.27
CA SER A 32 4.68 5.43 -1.17
C SER A 32 5.25 4.85 -2.46
N ASN A 33 4.46 4.07 -3.18
CA ASN A 33 4.78 3.72 -4.55
C ASN A 33 4.78 4.95 -5.46
N ASP A 34 5.36 4.80 -6.65
CA ASP A 34 5.28 5.78 -7.72
C ASP A 34 3.89 5.79 -8.36
N ILE A 35 3.54 6.93 -8.96
CA ILE A 35 2.52 7.01 -10.00
C ILE A 35 3.18 6.54 -11.29
N TYR A 36 2.67 5.46 -11.88
CA TYR A 36 3.29 4.87 -13.07
C TYR A 36 2.70 5.46 -14.35
N PRO A 37 3.48 6.15 -15.18
CA PRO A 37 2.99 6.75 -16.41
C PRO A 37 2.70 5.67 -17.48
N VAL A 38 1.65 5.87 -18.25
CA VAL A 38 1.31 5.03 -19.42
C VAL A 38 1.66 5.77 -20.71
N SER A 39 1.03 6.92 -20.94
CA SER A 39 1.30 7.78 -22.08
C SER A 39 0.70 9.17 -21.84
N ALA A 40 1.34 10.22 -22.36
CA ALA A 40 0.94 11.61 -22.13
C ALA A 40 0.72 11.90 -20.63
N ASP A 41 -0.46 12.32 -20.24
CA ASP A 41 -0.88 12.57 -18.86
C ASP A 41 -1.60 11.37 -18.20
N SER A 42 -1.72 10.24 -18.94
CA SER A 42 -2.36 9.03 -18.45
C SER A 42 -1.43 8.21 -17.55
N THR A 43 -1.97 7.71 -16.44
CA THR A 43 -1.25 6.85 -15.48
C THR A 43 -2.02 5.58 -15.18
N LEU A 44 -1.31 4.54 -14.72
CA LEU A 44 -1.96 3.40 -14.10
C LEU A 44 -2.64 3.83 -12.78
N PRO A 45 -3.74 3.16 -12.37
CA PRO A 45 -4.35 3.40 -11.08
C PRO A 45 -3.32 3.25 -9.96
N PHE A 46 -3.24 4.28 -9.09
CA PHE A 46 -2.32 4.24 -7.97
C PHE A 46 -2.65 3.11 -7.00
N ALA A 47 -1.62 2.36 -6.61
CA ALA A 47 -1.67 1.36 -5.56
C ALA A 47 -0.61 1.68 -4.51
N GLN A 48 -1.03 1.90 -3.27
CA GLN A 48 -0.13 2.23 -2.18
C GLN A 48 0.79 1.06 -1.84
N HIS A 49 2.04 1.36 -1.46
CA HIS A 49 2.96 0.37 -0.92
C HIS A 49 2.39 -0.22 0.38
N ARG A 50 2.35 -1.55 0.46
CA ARG A 50 1.64 -2.28 1.53
C ARG A 50 2.15 -1.98 2.92
N ASP A 51 3.43 -1.68 3.07
CA ASP A 51 4.05 -1.46 4.38
C ASP A 51 3.76 -0.06 4.92
N ILE A 52 3.86 0.98 4.10
CA ILE A 52 3.45 2.32 4.55
C ILE A 52 1.95 2.34 4.85
N PHE A 53 1.11 1.65 4.07
CA PHE A 53 -0.31 1.52 4.36
C PHE A 53 -0.54 0.80 5.70
N TYR A 54 0.13 -0.34 5.95
CA TYR A 54 0.02 -1.10 7.19
C TYR A 54 0.40 -0.29 8.43
N LEU A 55 1.39 0.60 8.29
CA LEU A 55 1.90 1.43 9.39
C LEU A 55 1.14 2.75 9.56
N SER A 56 0.48 3.29 8.52
CA SER A 56 -0.10 4.63 8.57
C SER A 56 -1.58 4.72 8.16
N GLY A 57 -2.09 3.77 7.40
CA GLY A 57 -3.42 3.85 6.78
C GLY A 57 -3.53 4.87 5.65
N VAL A 58 -2.42 5.52 5.30
CA VAL A 58 -2.40 6.53 4.22
C VAL A 58 -2.39 5.84 2.86
N ASP A 59 -3.43 6.10 2.08
CA ASP A 59 -3.62 5.55 0.73
C ASP A 59 -3.56 6.68 -0.31
N GLN A 60 -2.43 7.39 -0.31
CA GLN A 60 -2.16 8.52 -1.17
C GLN A 60 -0.73 8.44 -1.69
N GLU A 61 -0.55 8.78 -2.95
CA GLU A 61 0.76 8.93 -3.58
C GLU A 61 1.59 10.04 -2.93
N GLU A 62 2.87 10.07 -3.22
CA GLU A 62 3.80 11.10 -2.75
C GLU A 62 3.73 11.30 -1.22
N SER A 63 3.63 10.18 -0.50
CA SER A 63 3.66 10.15 0.96
C SER A 63 4.90 9.41 1.48
N ILE A 64 5.42 9.85 2.62
CA ILE A 64 6.56 9.23 3.31
C ILE A 64 6.24 9.16 4.80
N LEU A 65 6.50 8.01 5.41
CA LEU A 65 6.46 7.81 6.86
C LEU A 65 7.88 7.71 7.39
N LEU A 66 8.20 8.51 8.41
CA LEU A 66 9.44 8.45 9.16
C LEU A 66 9.13 8.07 10.61
N LEU A 67 9.86 7.08 11.14
CA LEU A 67 9.77 6.61 12.52
C LEU A 67 11.15 6.69 13.17
N PHE A 68 11.23 7.38 14.32
CA PHE A 68 12.43 7.48 15.12
C PHE A 68 12.09 7.43 16.63
N PRO A 69 11.94 6.22 17.23
CA PRO A 69 11.47 6.08 18.61
C PRO A 69 12.35 6.78 19.63
N ASP A 70 13.66 6.86 19.39
CA ASP A 70 14.65 7.50 20.27
C ASP A 70 14.90 8.97 19.94
N ALA A 71 14.05 9.59 19.10
CA ALA A 71 14.17 11.02 18.79
C ALA A 71 14.16 11.89 20.05
N PRO A 72 14.98 12.98 20.10
CA PRO A 72 15.09 13.85 21.28
C PRO A 72 13.76 14.51 21.69
N TYR A 73 12.88 14.76 20.71
CA TYR A 73 11.60 15.41 20.92
C TYR A 73 10.44 14.50 20.51
N GLU A 74 9.35 14.54 21.28
CA GLU A 74 8.19 13.67 21.07
C GLU A 74 7.56 13.83 19.67
N ASN A 75 7.52 15.06 19.16
CA ASN A 75 6.98 15.37 17.82
C ASN A 75 7.87 14.91 16.67
N GLN A 76 9.03 14.34 16.94
CA GLN A 76 9.97 13.79 15.96
C GLN A 76 9.95 12.25 15.90
N LYS A 77 9.22 11.59 16.80
CA LYS A 77 9.18 10.12 16.88
C LYS A 77 8.39 9.48 15.74
N GLU A 78 7.31 10.12 15.32
CA GLU A 78 6.48 9.69 14.20
C GLU A 78 6.16 10.91 13.34
N ILE A 79 6.61 10.91 12.10
CA ILE A 79 6.41 12.01 11.15
C ILE A 79 5.84 11.47 9.84
N LEU A 80 4.78 12.11 9.37
CA LEU A 80 4.21 11.84 8.05
C LEU A 80 4.48 13.03 7.13
N PHE A 81 4.94 12.75 5.92
CA PHE A 81 5.13 13.74 4.87
C PHE A 81 4.13 13.46 3.75
N LEU A 82 3.45 14.51 3.29
CA LEU A 82 2.43 14.43 2.24
C LEU A 82 2.70 15.49 1.17
N LYS A 83 2.25 15.18 -0.06
CA LYS A 83 2.16 16.19 -1.10
C LYS A 83 1.30 17.35 -0.59
N GLU A 84 1.81 18.57 -0.73
CA GLU A 84 1.05 19.77 -0.39
C GLU A 84 -0.22 19.85 -1.23
N THR A 85 -1.32 20.26 -0.60
CA THR A 85 -2.61 20.42 -1.25
C THR A 85 -3.18 21.81 -0.98
N ASN A 86 -3.94 22.31 -1.94
CA ASN A 86 -4.70 23.55 -1.84
C ASN A 86 -5.93 23.46 -2.78
N ASP A 87 -6.80 24.45 -2.73
CA ASP A 87 -8.04 24.46 -3.52
C ASP A 87 -7.80 24.39 -5.03
N HIS A 88 -6.70 24.97 -5.52
CA HIS A 88 -6.34 24.91 -6.93
C HIS A 88 -5.95 23.50 -7.36
N ILE A 89 -5.13 22.83 -6.56
CA ILE A 89 -4.74 21.42 -6.80
C ILE A 89 -5.96 20.51 -6.74
N ALA A 90 -6.87 20.76 -5.79
CA ALA A 90 -8.09 19.97 -5.63
C ALA A 90 -9.01 19.99 -6.87
N VAL A 91 -9.02 21.08 -7.62
CA VAL A 91 -9.79 21.19 -8.87
C VAL A 91 -9.27 20.24 -9.95
N TRP A 92 -7.96 20.04 -10.03
CA TRP A 92 -7.32 19.23 -11.08
C TRP A 92 -7.08 17.78 -10.68
N GLU A 93 -6.64 17.55 -9.45
CA GLU A 93 -6.18 16.24 -8.97
C GLU A 93 -7.18 15.59 -7.99
N GLY A 94 -8.28 16.26 -7.66
CA GLY A 94 -9.19 15.85 -6.59
C GLY A 94 -8.64 16.18 -5.20
N GLU A 95 -9.47 15.94 -4.18
CA GLU A 95 -9.10 16.18 -2.79
C GLU A 95 -7.96 15.26 -2.34
N LYS A 96 -6.87 15.85 -1.85
CA LYS A 96 -5.77 15.17 -1.16
C LYS A 96 -5.94 15.30 0.37
N LEU A 97 -5.18 14.51 1.12
CA LEU A 97 -5.20 14.60 2.58
C LEU A 97 -4.64 15.94 3.06
N THR A 98 -5.44 16.67 3.83
CA THR A 98 -4.92 17.77 4.67
C THR A 98 -4.19 17.18 5.87
N LYS A 99 -3.43 18.02 6.60
CA LYS A 99 -2.71 17.57 7.81
C LYS A 99 -3.66 17.02 8.87
N GLU A 100 -4.83 17.64 9.03
CA GLU A 100 -5.88 17.23 9.97
C GLU A 100 -6.49 15.88 9.58
N ARG A 101 -6.82 15.70 8.30
CA ARG A 101 -7.35 14.42 7.80
C ARG A 101 -6.30 13.31 7.89
N ALA A 102 -5.04 13.62 7.63
CA ALA A 102 -3.94 12.68 7.78
C ALA A 102 -3.78 12.19 9.22
N PHE A 103 -3.91 13.10 10.20
CA PHE A 103 -3.96 12.72 11.61
C PHE A 103 -5.15 11.81 11.93
N GLN A 104 -6.35 12.12 11.44
CA GLN A 104 -7.54 11.29 11.64
C GLN A 104 -7.36 9.87 11.07
N VAL A 105 -6.72 9.74 9.92
CA VAL A 105 -6.48 8.47 9.25
C VAL A 105 -5.39 7.66 9.94
N SER A 106 -4.28 8.31 10.32
CA SER A 106 -3.06 7.61 10.75
C SER A 106 -2.82 7.62 12.26
N GLY A 107 -3.40 8.58 12.98
CA GLY A 107 -3.07 8.88 14.37
C GLY A 107 -1.72 9.60 14.56
N ILE A 108 -1.03 9.97 13.48
CA ILE A 108 0.26 10.68 13.52
C ILE A 108 0.00 12.18 13.64
N ARG A 109 0.50 12.79 14.72
CA ARG A 109 0.29 14.23 15.02
C ARG A 109 1.17 15.14 14.19
N THR A 110 2.41 14.72 13.90
CA THR A 110 3.38 15.53 13.17
C THR A 110 3.27 15.24 11.68
N VAL A 111 2.70 16.18 10.94
CA VAL A 111 2.52 16.08 9.49
C VAL A 111 3.17 17.29 8.83
N TYR A 112 4.14 17.03 7.97
CA TYR A 112 4.81 18.03 7.14
C TYR A 112 4.44 17.88 5.67
N TRP A 113 4.70 18.92 4.88
CA TRP A 113 4.65 18.80 3.43
C TRP A 113 5.92 18.10 2.91
N LEU A 114 5.78 17.40 1.80
CA LEU A 114 6.85 16.54 1.25
C LEU A 114 8.15 17.29 0.97
N GLN A 115 8.07 18.57 0.62
CA GLN A 115 9.23 19.44 0.39
C GLN A 115 10.15 19.58 1.62
N ASP A 116 9.63 19.39 2.82
CA ASP A 116 10.39 19.48 4.05
C ASP A 116 11.16 18.18 4.38
N PHE A 117 10.89 17.08 3.66
CA PHE A 117 11.41 15.76 3.99
C PHE A 117 12.93 15.72 4.14
N HIS A 118 13.67 16.22 3.16
CA HIS A 118 15.13 16.15 3.18
C HIS A 118 15.74 16.96 4.32
N LYS A 119 15.15 18.11 4.65
CA LYS A 119 15.57 18.95 5.78
C LYS A 119 15.37 18.23 7.10
N VAL A 120 14.18 17.67 7.31
CA VAL A 120 13.84 16.95 8.54
C VAL A 120 14.66 15.68 8.68
N LEU A 121 14.81 14.89 7.60
CA LEU A 121 15.64 13.69 7.63
C LEU A 121 17.10 14.03 7.95
N ASN A 122 17.67 15.08 7.37
CA ASN A 122 19.03 15.54 7.69
C ASN A 122 19.20 15.81 9.19
N GLU A 123 18.24 16.45 9.82
CA GLU A 123 18.25 16.69 11.26
C GLU A 123 18.19 15.36 12.04
N MET A 124 17.29 14.45 11.69
CA MET A 124 17.17 13.14 12.36
C MET A 124 18.46 12.32 12.25
N MET A 125 19.11 12.34 11.08
CA MET A 125 20.35 11.61 10.84
C MET A 125 21.53 12.11 11.67
N THR A 126 21.47 13.29 12.28
CA THR A 126 22.50 13.75 13.24
C THR A 126 22.43 13.02 14.59
N TYR A 127 21.30 12.44 14.91
CA TYR A 127 21.07 11.68 16.15
C TYR A 127 21.05 10.17 15.93
N ALA A 128 20.79 9.72 14.71
CA ALA A 128 20.61 8.31 14.40
C ALA A 128 21.93 7.62 14.03
N ASP A 129 22.06 6.37 14.44
CA ASP A 129 23.19 5.50 14.04
C ASP A 129 22.84 4.57 12.89
N THR A 130 21.57 4.22 12.74
CA THR A 130 21.10 3.20 11.79
C THR A 130 19.85 3.67 11.03
N MET A 131 19.84 3.41 9.72
CA MET A 131 18.65 3.57 8.88
C MET A 131 18.04 2.20 8.57
N TYR A 132 16.76 2.03 8.90
CA TYR A 132 15.94 0.92 8.41
C TYR A 132 15.38 1.27 7.04
N ILE A 133 15.80 0.52 6.04
CA ILE A 133 15.33 0.63 4.66
C ILE A 133 14.27 -0.43 4.36
N ASN A 134 13.34 -0.10 3.46
CA ASN A 134 12.21 -0.96 3.09
C ASN A 134 12.32 -1.44 1.63
N THR A 135 13.33 -2.25 1.34
CA THR A 135 13.50 -2.83 0.01
C THR A 135 12.64 -4.08 -0.17
N ASN A 136 12.18 -4.32 -1.42
CA ASN A 136 11.49 -5.57 -1.75
C ASN A 136 12.51 -6.72 -1.80
N GLU A 137 12.50 -7.57 -0.78
CA GLU A 137 13.43 -8.70 -0.63
C GLU A 137 12.82 -10.06 -1.00
N HIS A 138 11.64 -10.06 -1.62
CA HIS A 138 11.04 -11.30 -2.07
C HIS A 138 11.90 -11.92 -3.18
N TYR A 139 12.21 -13.23 -3.07
CA TYR A 139 13.11 -13.92 -4.01
C TYR A 139 12.64 -13.93 -5.48
N ARG A 140 11.33 -13.68 -5.72
CA ARG A 140 10.76 -13.50 -7.07
C ARG A 140 10.73 -12.02 -7.51
N ALA A 141 11.19 -11.09 -6.67
CA ALA A 141 11.22 -9.69 -7.06
C ALA A 141 12.36 -9.46 -8.04
N SER A 142 12.03 -9.54 -9.32
CA SER A 142 12.90 -9.12 -10.41
C SER A 142 12.20 -7.99 -11.14
N VAL A 143 12.64 -6.75 -10.90
CA VAL A 143 12.03 -5.54 -11.47
C VAL A 143 13.14 -4.73 -12.12
N GLU A 144 13.05 -4.55 -13.43
CA GLU A 144 13.97 -3.68 -14.18
C GLU A 144 13.71 -2.19 -13.90
N THR A 145 12.45 -1.85 -13.62
CA THR A 145 12.06 -0.48 -13.28
C THR A 145 12.52 -0.10 -11.89
N GLU A 146 13.30 0.97 -11.79
CA GLU A 146 13.76 1.49 -10.51
C GLU A 146 12.60 2.12 -9.72
N THR A 147 12.27 1.54 -8.59
CA THR A 147 11.20 2.01 -7.70
C THR A 147 11.62 3.22 -6.88
N ARG A 148 10.66 3.96 -6.32
CA ARG A 148 10.90 5.08 -5.40
C ARG A 148 11.77 4.67 -4.21
N GLU A 149 11.52 3.48 -3.63
CA GLU A 149 12.38 2.95 -2.56
C GLU A 149 13.82 2.71 -3.03
N ALA A 150 14.01 2.16 -4.21
CA ALA A 150 15.36 1.93 -4.75
C ALA A 150 16.11 3.26 -4.97
N ARG A 151 15.45 4.28 -5.51
CA ARG A 151 16.03 5.63 -5.66
C ARG A 151 16.35 6.26 -4.31
N PHE A 152 15.45 6.14 -3.33
CA PHE A 152 15.69 6.62 -1.97
C PHE A 152 16.91 5.95 -1.34
N VAL A 153 17.03 4.62 -1.44
CA VAL A 153 18.16 3.87 -0.89
C VAL A 153 19.49 4.27 -1.52
N LYS A 154 19.54 4.47 -2.84
CA LYS A 154 20.75 4.97 -3.53
C LYS A 154 21.14 6.35 -3.00
N TRP A 155 20.21 7.30 -3.06
CA TRP A 155 20.42 8.66 -2.59
C TRP A 155 20.88 8.70 -1.12
N TRP A 156 20.22 7.91 -0.25
CA TRP A 156 20.55 7.88 1.17
C TRP A 156 21.97 7.32 1.41
N LYS A 157 22.36 6.22 0.76
CA LYS A 157 23.69 5.62 0.89
C LYS A 157 24.81 6.57 0.46
N GLU A 158 24.59 7.35 -0.58
CA GLU A 158 25.54 8.36 -1.04
C GLU A 158 25.65 9.52 -0.05
N ARG A 159 24.53 9.91 0.55
CA ARG A 159 24.46 11.06 1.44
C ARG A 159 24.98 10.76 2.86
N TYR A 160 24.77 9.56 3.35
CA TYR A 160 25.07 9.16 4.73
C TYR A 160 25.97 7.91 4.80
N PRO A 161 27.18 7.95 4.25
CA PRO A 161 28.03 6.75 4.08
C PRO A 161 28.57 6.19 5.42
N ALA A 162 28.53 6.98 6.49
CA ALA A 162 29.02 6.57 7.82
C ALA A 162 27.95 5.88 8.68
N HIS A 163 26.69 5.87 8.23
CA HIS A 163 25.59 5.27 9.01
C HIS A 163 25.41 3.79 8.67
N ASN A 164 24.91 3.04 9.65
CA ASN A 164 24.55 1.64 9.46
C ASN A 164 23.23 1.47 8.70
N VAL A 165 23.06 0.32 8.07
CA VAL A 165 21.82 -0.05 7.37
C VAL A 165 21.22 -1.29 8.01
N ALA A 166 19.91 -1.29 8.22
CA ALA A 166 19.13 -2.42 8.66
C ALA A 166 17.90 -2.64 7.74
N LYS A 167 17.34 -3.84 7.79
CA LYS A 167 16.21 -4.24 6.96
C LYS A 167 14.90 -4.14 7.74
N SER A 168 13.90 -3.44 7.19
CA SER A 168 12.55 -3.36 7.77
C SER A 168 11.76 -4.65 7.59
N ASN A 169 12.00 -5.36 6.50
CA ASN A 169 11.22 -6.53 6.07
C ASN A 169 11.13 -7.64 7.14
N PRO A 170 12.21 -8.08 7.85
CA PRO A 170 12.09 -9.13 8.85
C PRO A 170 11.15 -8.76 10.02
N ILE A 171 11.16 -7.49 10.43
CA ILE A 171 10.23 -7.00 11.47
C ILE A 171 8.80 -7.03 10.94
N LEU A 172 8.57 -6.46 9.76
CA LEU A 172 7.24 -6.42 9.13
C LEU A 172 6.67 -7.81 8.91
N GLN A 173 7.46 -8.78 8.48
CA GLN A 173 7.00 -10.16 8.34
C GLN A 173 6.52 -10.75 9.66
N ARG A 174 7.27 -10.56 10.75
CA ARG A 174 6.86 -11.07 12.07
C ARG A 174 5.58 -10.41 12.57
N ILE A 175 5.51 -9.09 12.60
CA ILE A 175 4.35 -8.38 13.16
C ILE A 175 3.09 -8.57 12.31
N ARG A 176 3.21 -8.77 10.99
CA ARG A 176 2.07 -9.00 10.08
C ARG A 176 1.62 -10.46 10.04
N SER A 177 2.43 -11.41 10.51
CA SER A 177 2.02 -12.83 10.53
C SER A 177 0.93 -13.09 11.56
N VAL A 178 0.93 -12.38 12.69
CA VAL A 178 -0.12 -12.45 13.72
C VAL A 178 -1.03 -11.24 13.57
N LYS A 179 -2.32 -11.48 13.26
CA LYS A 179 -3.30 -10.43 12.97
C LYS A 179 -3.94 -9.90 14.24
N GLU A 180 -4.18 -8.58 14.26
CA GLU A 180 -5.06 -7.95 15.24
C GLU A 180 -6.53 -8.31 14.95
N SER A 181 -7.42 -8.15 15.93
CA SER A 181 -8.86 -8.37 15.75
C SER A 181 -9.44 -7.52 14.64
N GLU A 182 -9.01 -6.26 14.55
CA GLU A 182 -9.44 -5.33 13.52
C GLU A 182 -8.99 -5.77 12.10
N GLU A 183 -7.84 -6.42 11.98
CA GLU A 183 -7.36 -7.00 10.71
C GLU A 183 -8.19 -8.23 10.32
N ILE A 184 -8.57 -9.07 11.32
CA ILE A 184 -9.45 -10.23 11.10
C ILE A 184 -10.82 -9.77 10.60
N ASP A 185 -11.39 -8.73 11.20
CA ASP A 185 -12.67 -8.16 10.77
C ASP A 185 -12.60 -7.64 9.31
N LEU A 186 -11.50 -7.01 8.91
CA LEU A 186 -11.31 -6.54 7.54
C LEU A 186 -11.16 -7.71 6.56
N ILE A 187 -10.47 -8.78 6.95
CA ILE A 187 -10.35 -10.00 6.15
C ILE A 187 -11.73 -10.66 6.00
N GLN A 188 -12.50 -10.73 7.08
CA GLN A 188 -13.87 -11.28 7.03
C GLN A 188 -14.75 -10.47 6.06
N GLN A 189 -14.70 -9.14 6.12
CA GLN A 189 -15.43 -8.29 5.16
C GLN A 189 -15.01 -8.57 3.70
N ALA A 190 -13.72 -8.80 3.45
CA ALA A 190 -13.25 -9.17 2.11
C ALA A 190 -13.78 -10.55 1.67
N CYS A 191 -13.86 -11.52 2.59
CA CYS A 191 -14.46 -12.82 2.33
C CYS A 191 -15.96 -12.69 2.01
N ASP A 192 -16.70 -11.87 2.78
CA ASP A 192 -18.14 -11.64 2.59
C ASP A 192 -18.42 -10.98 1.22
N ILE A 193 -17.55 -10.06 0.78
CA ILE A 193 -17.65 -9.46 -0.56
C ILE A 193 -17.39 -10.52 -1.64
N THR A 194 -16.40 -11.37 -1.43
CA THR A 194 -16.07 -12.46 -2.35
C THR A 194 -17.21 -13.47 -2.44
N GLU A 195 -17.82 -13.84 -1.31
CA GLU A 195 -19.00 -14.72 -1.28
C GLU A 195 -20.14 -14.15 -2.13
N LYS A 196 -20.47 -12.86 -1.97
CA LYS A 196 -21.51 -12.20 -2.79
C LYS A 196 -21.19 -12.29 -4.29
N GLY A 197 -19.92 -12.07 -4.64
CA GLY A 197 -19.46 -12.22 -6.01
C GLY A 197 -19.69 -13.63 -6.57
N PHE A 198 -19.28 -14.66 -5.83
CA PHE A 198 -19.51 -16.05 -6.23
C PHE A 198 -21.01 -16.41 -6.30
N ARG A 199 -21.83 -15.98 -5.37
CA ARG A 199 -23.29 -16.21 -5.44
C ARG A 199 -23.91 -15.59 -6.69
N ARG A 200 -23.43 -14.40 -7.10
CA ARG A 200 -23.83 -13.76 -8.35
C ARG A 200 -23.41 -14.60 -9.55
N LEU A 201 -22.16 -15.10 -9.60
CA LEU A 201 -21.67 -15.94 -10.68
C LEU A 201 -22.48 -17.25 -10.81
N LEU A 202 -22.81 -17.91 -9.70
CA LEU A 202 -23.63 -19.13 -9.71
C LEU A 202 -25.01 -18.94 -10.35
N SER A 203 -25.54 -17.73 -10.35
CA SER A 203 -26.80 -17.38 -11.00
C SER A 203 -26.64 -16.94 -12.45
N PHE A 204 -25.45 -16.50 -12.84
CA PHE A 204 -25.16 -15.89 -14.14
C PHE A 204 -24.58 -16.90 -15.15
N VAL A 205 -23.67 -17.76 -14.69
CA VAL A 205 -22.91 -18.66 -15.58
C VAL A 205 -23.82 -19.70 -16.22
N LYS A 206 -23.75 -19.79 -17.53
CA LYS A 206 -24.49 -20.77 -18.38
C LYS A 206 -23.72 -20.97 -19.68
N PRO A 207 -24.02 -22.01 -20.47
CA PRO A 207 -23.43 -22.17 -21.79
C PRO A 207 -23.61 -20.91 -22.66
N ASN A 208 -22.59 -20.59 -23.46
CA ASN A 208 -22.47 -19.43 -24.33
C ASN A 208 -22.17 -18.09 -23.69
N VAL A 209 -22.02 -18.01 -22.36
CA VAL A 209 -21.44 -16.85 -21.70
C VAL A 209 -19.94 -16.81 -21.97
N THR A 210 -19.34 -15.64 -22.15
CA THR A 210 -17.90 -15.48 -22.30
C THR A 210 -17.21 -15.25 -20.95
N GLU A 211 -15.93 -15.63 -20.85
CA GLU A 211 -15.13 -15.48 -19.65
C GLU A 211 -15.07 -14.01 -19.17
N TYR A 212 -14.94 -13.03 -20.08
CA TYR A 212 -14.95 -11.60 -19.72
C TYR A 212 -16.32 -11.10 -19.21
N GLU A 213 -17.44 -11.72 -19.61
CA GLU A 213 -18.75 -11.41 -19.02
C GLU A 213 -18.82 -11.87 -17.56
N ILE A 214 -18.23 -13.04 -17.26
CA ILE A 214 -18.10 -13.54 -15.88
C ILE A 214 -17.20 -12.59 -15.05
N GLU A 215 -16.08 -12.14 -15.62
CA GLU A 215 -15.20 -11.15 -15.00
C GLU A 215 -15.96 -9.85 -14.68
N ALA A 216 -16.75 -9.35 -15.63
CA ALA A 216 -17.54 -8.12 -15.46
C ALA A 216 -18.56 -8.23 -14.31
N GLU A 217 -19.24 -9.38 -14.20
CA GLU A 217 -20.19 -9.64 -13.10
C GLU A 217 -19.51 -9.67 -11.74
N LEU A 218 -18.33 -10.29 -11.65
CA LEU A 218 -17.54 -10.34 -10.43
C LEU A 218 -17.01 -8.96 -10.04
N ALA A 219 -16.48 -8.21 -11.02
CA ALA A 219 -16.00 -6.85 -10.84
C ALA A 219 -17.13 -5.91 -10.37
N HIS A 220 -18.32 -6.03 -10.97
CA HIS A 220 -19.50 -5.27 -10.54
C HIS A 220 -19.81 -5.51 -9.06
N GLU A 221 -19.85 -6.77 -8.62
CA GLU A 221 -20.18 -7.08 -7.23
C GLU A 221 -19.11 -6.58 -6.26
N PHE A 222 -17.84 -6.71 -6.61
CA PHE A 222 -16.74 -6.20 -5.78
C PHE A 222 -16.80 -4.67 -5.62
N ILE A 223 -16.95 -3.94 -6.72
CA ILE A 223 -16.99 -2.47 -6.70
C ILE A 223 -18.25 -1.96 -5.99
N ARG A 224 -19.41 -2.57 -6.23
CA ARG A 224 -20.68 -2.26 -5.55
C ARG A 224 -20.58 -2.40 -4.03
N ASN A 225 -19.81 -3.40 -3.56
CA ASN A 225 -19.59 -3.64 -2.14
C ASN A 225 -18.34 -2.93 -1.59
N ARG A 226 -17.90 -1.84 -2.24
CA ARG A 226 -16.84 -0.91 -1.77
C ARG A 226 -15.42 -1.47 -1.85
N SER A 227 -15.17 -2.56 -2.55
CA SER A 227 -13.80 -2.97 -2.89
C SER A 227 -13.19 -2.02 -3.92
N LYS A 228 -11.86 -1.91 -3.95
CA LYS A 228 -11.13 -1.24 -5.03
C LYS A 228 -11.17 -2.02 -6.34
N GLY A 229 -11.54 -3.30 -6.31
CA GLY A 229 -11.51 -4.23 -7.41
C GLY A 229 -10.82 -5.54 -7.01
N PHE A 230 -10.23 -6.20 -7.98
CA PHE A 230 -9.47 -7.43 -7.77
C PHE A 230 -8.15 -7.18 -7.04
N ALA A 231 -7.70 -8.16 -6.25
CA ALA A 231 -6.40 -8.09 -5.56
C ALA A 231 -5.21 -8.29 -6.52
N TYR A 232 -5.44 -8.98 -7.63
CA TYR A 232 -4.52 -9.24 -8.75
C TYR A 232 -5.36 -9.44 -10.01
N THR A 233 -4.72 -9.52 -11.18
CA THR A 233 -5.40 -9.75 -12.46
C THR A 233 -6.29 -11.01 -12.38
N PRO A 234 -7.59 -10.90 -12.66
CA PRO A 234 -8.51 -12.03 -12.53
C PRO A 234 -8.16 -13.13 -13.54
N ILE A 235 -8.34 -14.36 -13.12
CA ILE A 235 -8.20 -15.56 -13.93
C ILE A 235 -9.57 -16.19 -14.02
N ILE A 236 -10.20 -16.06 -15.18
CA ILE A 236 -11.52 -16.62 -15.47
C ILE A 236 -11.33 -17.58 -16.64
N ALA A 237 -11.31 -18.87 -16.36
CA ALA A 237 -10.91 -19.89 -17.33
C ALA A 237 -11.96 -20.99 -17.45
N SER A 238 -12.38 -21.27 -18.68
CA SER A 238 -13.33 -22.36 -19.04
C SER A 238 -12.61 -23.49 -19.76
N GLY A 239 -13.13 -24.70 -19.66
CA GLY A 239 -12.62 -25.89 -20.35
C GLY A 239 -11.10 -26.08 -20.17
N ASN A 240 -10.37 -26.26 -21.26
CA ASN A 240 -8.92 -26.48 -21.21
C ASN A 240 -8.11 -25.31 -20.69
N ASN A 241 -8.62 -24.07 -20.71
CA ASN A 241 -7.94 -22.90 -20.19
C ASN A 241 -7.75 -22.99 -18.68
N ALA A 242 -8.61 -23.72 -17.97
CA ALA A 242 -8.49 -23.96 -16.53
C ALA A 242 -7.20 -24.72 -16.12
N ASN A 243 -6.48 -25.31 -17.09
CA ASN A 243 -5.17 -25.94 -16.85
C ASN A 243 -4.00 -24.94 -16.95
N VAL A 244 -4.24 -23.69 -17.35
CA VAL A 244 -3.22 -22.64 -17.48
C VAL A 244 -3.19 -21.81 -16.20
N LEU A 245 -2.09 -21.90 -15.42
CA LEU A 245 -1.98 -21.28 -14.09
C LEU A 245 -2.11 -19.75 -14.09
N HIS A 246 -1.67 -19.08 -15.14
CA HIS A 246 -1.70 -17.63 -15.30
C HIS A 246 -2.45 -17.20 -16.55
N TYR A 247 -3.62 -17.82 -16.77
CA TYR A 247 -4.53 -17.45 -17.86
C TYR A 247 -5.20 -16.12 -17.55
N ILE A 248 -4.98 -15.10 -18.36
CA ILE A 248 -5.47 -13.73 -18.13
C ILE A 248 -6.24 -13.14 -19.32
N GLU A 249 -6.28 -13.85 -20.44
CA GLU A 249 -6.99 -13.40 -21.65
C GLU A 249 -8.49 -13.31 -21.42
N ASN A 250 -9.08 -14.24 -20.66
CA ASN A 250 -10.49 -14.27 -20.27
C ASN A 250 -11.44 -14.05 -21.46
N ASN A 251 -11.16 -14.65 -22.63
CA ASN A 251 -11.82 -14.30 -23.89
C ASN A 251 -12.58 -15.45 -24.57
N GLN A 252 -12.60 -16.62 -23.94
CA GLN A 252 -13.28 -17.79 -24.54
C GLN A 252 -14.74 -17.87 -24.09
N GLN A 253 -15.54 -18.55 -24.93
CA GLN A 253 -16.93 -18.82 -24.63
C GLN A 253 -17.08 -20.14 -23.87
N CYS A 254 -17.79 -20.12 -22.77
CA CYS A 254 -18.10 -21.31 -21.99
C CYS A 254 -19.03 -22.26 -22.76
N LYS A 255 -18.73 -23.54 -22.74
CA LYS A 255 -19.55 -24.58 -23.34
C LYS A 255 -20.28 -25.38 -22.28
N ALA A 256 -21.29 -26.13 -22.69
CA ALA A 256 -21.95 -27.07 -21.81
C ALA A 256 -20.97 -28.17 -21.38
N GLY A 257 -20.78 -28.31 -20.06
CA GLY A 257 -19.87 -29.28 -19.45
C GLY A 257 -18.45 -28.77 -19.15
N ASP A 258 -18.15 -27.50 -19.48
CA ASP A 258 -16.89 -26.84 -19.04
C ASP A 258 -16.83 -26.67 -17.53
#